data_b837b7c62ba91da6c990908879e823ea
#
_entry.id   b837b7c62ba91da6c990908879e823ea
#
_cell.length_a   1.000
_cell.length_b   1.000
_cell.length_c   1.000
_cell.angle_alpha   90.00
_cell.angle_beta   90.00
_cell.angle_gamma   90.00
#
_symmetry.space_group_name_H-M   'P 1'
#
loop_
_entity.id
_entity.type
_entity.pdbx_description
1 polymer ?
#
loop_
_entity_poly.entity_id
_entity_poly.type
_entity_poly.pdbx_seq_one_letter_code
_entity_poly.pdbx_strand_id
1 'polypeptide(L)'
;YEEAMEAVKKYRDSRAFYSAWGLEYAFFKDREKFTPYLEKFIKDIPDIRHESVRREYGKILYTLLQSGQFVPSLEEAGILAEAVAGWATEEKAKIANKVWCFDILYLLSEQIDWCREILNDLMEKEMLSPSPGLSHRIKKIKALMGQE
;
A
#
# COMPACT_ATOMS: atom_id res chain seq x y z
N TYR A 1 -17.74 7.48 -3.89
CA TYR A 1 -16.74 6.79 -3.05
C TYR A 1 -17.21 5.42 -2.58
N GLU A 2 -18.36 5.37 -1.93
CA GLU A 2 -18.84 4.14 -1.32
C GLU A 2 -19.19 3.08 -2.37
N GLU A 3 -19.85 3.46 -3.45
CA GLU A 3 -20.17 2.55 -4.55
C GLU A 3 -18.90 1.96 -5.17
N ALA A 4 -17.86 2.78 -5.37
CA ALA A 4 -16.60 2.31 -5.92
C ALA A 4 -15.93 1.31 -4.97
N MET A 5 -15.94 1.56 -3.68
CA MET A 5 -15.37 0.64 -2.68
C MET A 5 -16.11 -0.68 -2.63
N GLU A 6 -17.44 -0.66 -2.75
CA GLU A 6 -18.24 -1.89 -2.81
C GLU A 6 -17.98 -2.67 -4.10
N ALA A 7 -17.89 -1.98 -5.24
CA ALA A 7 -17.61 -2.60 -6.53
C ALA A 7 -16.24 -3.29 -6.54
N VAL A 8 -15.24 -2.67 -5.93
CA VAL A 8 -13.89 -3.22 -5.81
C VAL A 8 -13.90 -4.58 -5.11
N LYS A 9 -14.72 -4.74 -4.09
CA LYS A 9 -14.83 -5.99 -3.33
C LYS A 9 -15.71 -7.02 -4.04
N LYS A 10 -16.74 -6.56 -4.74
CA LYS A 10 -17.73 -7.41 -5.40
C LYS A 10 -17.22 -8.04 -6.67
N TYR A 11 -16.56 -7.26 -7.54
CA TYR A 11 -16.15 -7.73 -8.86
C TYR A 11 -14.73 -8.28 -8.84
N ARG A 12 -14.49 -9.27 -9.71
CA ARG A 12 -13.17 -9.90 -9.88
C ARG A 12 -12.59 -9.65 -11.27
N ASP A 13 -13.31 -8.92 -12.10
CA ASP A 13 -12.93 -8.57 -13.47
C ASP A 13 -12.51 -7.09 -13.55
N SER A 14 -12.42 -6.57 -14.78
CA SER A 14 -12.00 -5.19 -15.04
C SER A 14 -12.85 -4.13 -14.34
N ARG A 15 -14.09 -4.46 -13.95
CA ARG A 15 -14.95 -3.51 -13.20
C ARG A 15 -14.33 -3.15 -11.86
N ALA A 16 -13.66 -4.09 -11.19
CA ALA A 16 -12.96 -3.80 -9.95
C ALA A 16 -11.82 -2.80 -10.19
N PHE A 17 -11.05 -3.00 -11.24
CA PHE A 17 -9.96 -2.09 -11.59
C PHE A 17 -10.47 -0.69 -11.91
N TYR A 18 -11.48 -0.57 -12.77
CA TYR A 18 -12.02 0.74 -13.12
C TYR A 18 -12.65 1.46 -11.92
N SER A 19 -13.26 0.73 -11.01
CA SER A 19 -13.81 1.30 -9.78
C SER A 19 -12.69 1.83 -8.88
N ALA A 20 -11.61 1.09 -8.74
CA ALA A 20 -10.44 1.53 -7.96
C ALA A 20 -9.76 2.74 -8.60
N TRP A 21 -9.64 2.74 -9.93
CA TRP A 21 -9.07 3.86 -10.68
C TRP A 21 -9.91 5.13 -10.49
N GLY A 22 -11.22 5.00 -10.58
CA GLY A 22 -12.14 6.13 -10.34
C GLY A 22 -12.05 6.64 -8.91
N LEU A 23 -11.93 5.74 -7.93
CA LEU A 23 -11.76 6.10 -6.52
C LEU A 23 -10.45 6.87 -6.32
N GLU A 24 -9.36 6.41 -6.90
CA GLU A 24 -8.08 7.09 -6.84
C GLU A 24 -8.17 8.50 -7.43
N TYR A 25 -8.77 8.62 -8.61
CA TYR A 25 -8.96 9.91 -9.26
C TYR A 25 -9.73 10.88 -8.35
N ALA A 26 -10.84 10.42 -7.79
CA ALA A 26 -11.68 11.25 -6.92
C ALA A 26 -10.93 11.65 -5.64
N PHE A 27 -10.16 10.73 -5.07
CA PHE A 27 -9.35 10.99 -3.88
C PHE A 27 -8.34 12.11 -4.13
N PHE A 28 -7.56 12.01 -5.20
CA PHE A 28 -6.53 13.02 -5.50
C PHE A 28 -7.10 14.35 -5.94
N LYS A 29 -8.31 14.37 -6.49
CA LYS A 29 -8.98 15.60 -6.87
C LYS A 29 -9.41 16.43 -5.65
N ASP A 30 -9.88 15.79 -4.58
CA ASP A 30 -10.27 16.46 -3.35
C ASP A 30 -10.11 15.52 -2.16
N ARG A 31 -8.93 15.55 -1.55
CA ARG A 31 -8.57 14.63 -0.47
C ARG A 31 -9.41 14.82 0.78
N GLU A 32 -9.87 16.04 1.06
CA GLU A 32 -10.69 16.30 2.24
C GLU A 32 -12.06 15.62 2.16
N LYS A 33 -12.62 15.51 0.96
CA LYS A 33 -13.90 14.83 0.76
C LYS A 33 -13.82 13.34 1.05
N PHE A 34 -12.62 12.79 1.08
CA PHE A 34 -12.41 11.38 1.38
C PHE A 34 -12.48 11.09 2.89
N THR A 35 -12.32 12.08 3.74
CA THR A 35 -12.28 11.92 5.20
C THR A 35 -13.44 11.09 5.77
N PRO A 36 -14.70 11.28 5.37
CA PRO A 36 -15.80 10.45 5.88
C PRO A 36 -15.70 8.97 5.52
N TYR A 37 -14.89 8.62 4.55
CA TYR A 37 -14.75 7.24 4.02
C TYR A 37 -13.47 6.54 4.48
N LEU A 38 -12.63 7.22 5.28
CA LEU A 38 -11.35 6.69 5.75
C LEU A 38 -11.50 5.37 6.49
N GLU A 39 -12.41 5.31 7.45
CA GLU A 39 -12.60 4.11 8.27
C GLU A 39 -12.95 2.89 7.41
N LYS A 40 -13.88 3.06 6.48
CA LYS A 40 -14.28 2.00 5.58
C LYS A 40 -13.12 1.58 4.67
N PHE A 41 -12.40 2.56 4.11
CA PHE A 41 -11.27 2.30 3.23
C PHE A 41 -10.21 1.47 3.94
N ILE A 42 -9.80 1.89 5.12
CA ILE A 42 -8.78 1.20 5.93
C ILE A 42 -9.24 -0.21 6.29
N LYS A 43 -10.49 -0.35 6.71
CA LYS A 43 -11.06 -1.63 7.09
C LYS A 43 -11.10 -2.62 5.91
N ASP A 44 -11.27 -2.13 4.70
CA ASP A 44 -11.36 -2.96 3.50
C ASP A 44 -9.98 -3.44 2.99
N ILE A 45 -8.89 -2.80 3.39
CA ILE A 45 -7.53 -3.11 2.89
C ILE A 45 -7.19 -4.61 2.95
N PRO A 46 -7.41 -5.32 4.07
CA PRO A 46 -7.06 -6.76 4.14
C PRO A 46 -7.84 -7.63 3.16
N ASP A 47 -8.99 -7.16 2.68
CA ASP A 47 -9.86 -7.93 1.80
C ASP A 47 -9.58 -7.71 0.31
N ILE A 48 -8.68 -6.81 -0.03
CA ILE A 48 -8.35 -6.48 -1.42
C ILE A 48 -7.46 -7.58 -2.01
N ARG A 49 -7.95 -8.25 -3.03
CA ARG A 49 -7.25 -9.39 -3.65
C ARG A 49 -6.74 -9.15 -5.06
N HIS A 50 -7.38 -8.25 -5.78
CA HIS A 50 -7.04 -7.97 -7.16
C HIS A 50 -5.76 -7.13 -7.25
N GLU A 51 -4.77 -7.59 -8.03
CA GLU A 51 -3.47 -6.95 -8.15
C GLU A 51 -3.55 -5.47 -8.58
N SER A 52 -4.36 -5.18 -9.60
CA SER A 52 -4.54 -3.81 -10.09
C SER A 52 -5.20 -2.90 -9.06
N VAL A 53 -6.11 -3.46 -8.27
CA VAL A 53 -6.76 -2.73 -7.17
C VAL A 53 -5.77 -2.42 -6.07
N ARG A 54 -4.91 -3.36 -5.74
CA ARG A 54 -3.86 -3.18 -4.72
C ARG A 54 -2.94 -2.02 -5.07
N ARG A 55 -2.63 -1.86 -6.35
CA ARG A 55 -1.82 -0.74 -6.82
C ARG A 55 -2.48 0.59 -6.51
N GLU A 56 -3.77 0.74 -6.88
CA GLU A 56 -4.51 1.99 -6.66
C GLU A 56 -4.75 2.24 -5.16
N TYR A 57 -5.13 1.21 -4.42
CA TYR A 57 -5.34 1.31 -2.97
C TYR A 57 -4.03 1.58 -2.24
N GLY A 58 -2.94 0.99 -2.68
CA GLY A 58 -1.61 1.23 -2.10
C GLY A 58 -1.20 2.69 -2.26
N LYS A 59 -1.45 3.27 -3.42
CA LYS A 59 -1.15 4.67 -3.68
C LYS A 59 -1.96 5.61 -2.78
N ILE A 60 -3.26 5.33 -2.61
CA ILE A 60 -4.12 6.09 -1.70
C ILE A 60 -3.63 5.95 -0.26
N LEU A 61 -3.39 4.72 0.18
CA LEU A 61 -2.93 4.42 1.54
C LEU A 61 -1.61 5.10 1.85
N TYR A 62 -0.65 5.01 0.95
CA TYR A 62 0.64 5.69 1.11
C TYR A 62 0.43 7.20 1.32
N THR A 63 -0.40 7.81 0.50
CA THR A 63 -0.67 9.25 0.56
C THR A 63 -1.34 9.63 1.89
N LEU A 64 -2.31 8.84 2.34
CA LEU A 64 -2.97 9.06 3.62
C LEU A 64 -1.99 9.01 4.79
N LEU A 65 -1.11 8.02 4.81
CA LEU A 65 -0.12 7.84 5.87
C LEU A 65 0.96 8.93 5.83
N GLN A 66 1.49 9.19 4.66
CA GLN A 66 2.59 10.13 4.48
C GLN A 66 2.18 11.57 4.80
N SER A 67 0.95 11.94 4.46
CA SER A 67 0.43 13.29 4.70
C SER A 67 -0.10 13.51 6.12
N GLY A 68 -0.30 12.43 6.88
CA GLY A 68 -0.92 12.50 8.20
C GLY A 68 -2.44 12.63 8.17
N GLN A 69 -3.06 12.53 7.00
CA GLN A 69 -4.51 12.54 6.90
C GLN A 69 -5.13 11.35 7.62
N PHE A 70 -4.40 10.24 7.68
CA PHE A 70 -4.74 9.08 8.49
C PHE A 70 -3.54 8.73 9.37
N VAL A 71 -3.76 8.67 10.69
CA VAL A 71 -2.75 8.25 11.66
C VAL A 71 -3.27 6.96 12.30
N PRO A 72 -2.69 5.80 11.99
CA PRO A 72 -3.20 4.53 12.51
C PRO A 72 -2.91 4.36 13.99
N SER A 73 -3.83 3.69 14.70
CA SER A 73 -3.55 3.16 16.01
C SER A 73 -2.53 2.02 15.87
N LEU A 74 -1.96 1.56 16.97
CA LEU A 74 -1.01 0.44 16.93
C LEU A 74 -1.68 -0.81 16.33
N GLU A 75 -2.93 -1.07 16.70
CA GLU A 75 -3.71 -2.20 16.16
C GLU A 75 -3.94 -2.05 14.65
N GLU A 76 -4.39 -0.88 14.23
CA GLU A 76 -4.60 -0.59 12.79
C GLU A 76 -3.29 -0.72 12.01
N ALA A 77 -2.20 -0.18 12.54
CA ALA A 77 -0.90 -0.27 11.89
C ALA A 77 -0.46 -1.73 11.71
N GLY A 78 -0.69 -2.58 12.70
CA GLY A 78 -0.37 -4.01 12.61
C GLY A 78 -1.18 -4.72 11.53
N ILE A 79 -2.49 -4.45 11.47
CA ILE A 79 -3.36 -5.05 10.45
C ILE A 79 -2.96 -4.60 9.05
N LEU A 80 -2.68 -3.31 8.86
CA LEU A 80 -2.24 -2.78 7.58
C LEU A 80 -0.88 -3.35 7.16
N ALA A 81 0.05 -3.43 8.10
CA ALA A 81 1.38 -3.96 7.82
C ALA A 81 1.32 -5.42 7.39
N GLU A 82 0.50 -6.22 8.05
CA GLU A 82 0.31 -7.62 7.71
C GLU A 82 -0.29 -7.77 6.30
N ALA A 83 -1.32 -6.99 5.98
CA ALA A 83 -1.93 -7.02 4.66
C ALA A 83 -0.95 -6.62 3.56
N VAL A 84 -0.23 -5.51 3.75
CA VAL A 84 0.70 -4.98 2.76
C VAL A 84 1.92 -5.88 2.59
N ALA A 85 2.44 -6.46 3.68
CA ALA A 85 3.52 -7.45 3.60
C ALA A 85 3.07 -8.68 2.80
N GLY A 86 1.83 -9.12 3.00
CA GLY A 86 1.25 -10.21 2.22
C GLY A 86 1.18 -9.89 0.73
N TRP A 87 0.79 -8.66 0.39
CA TRP A 87 0.76 -8.23 -1.02
C TRP A 87 2.16 -8.27 -1.64
N ALA A 88 3.17 -7.82 -0.91
CA ALA A 88 4.55 -7.77 -1.40
C ALA A 88 5.18 -9.16 -1.56
N THR A 89 4.74 -10.14 -0.78
CA THR A 89 5.30 -11.49 -0.79
C THR A 89 4.63 -12.41 -1.80
N GLU A 90 3.52 -12.00 -2.41
CA GLU A 90 2.88 -12.82 -3.43
C GLU A 90 3.80 -12.99 -4.63
N GLU A 91 3.89 -14.23 -5.12
CA GLU A 91 4.75 -14.60 -6.23
C GLU A 91 4.47 -13.80 -7.50
N LYS A 92 3.20 -13.47 -7.73
CA LYS A 92 2.74 -12.72 -8.91
C LYS A 92 2.76 -11.21 -8.72
N ALA A 93 3.25 -10.71 -7.57
CA ALA A 93 3.25 -9.29 -7.31
C ALA A 93 4.11 -8.55 -8.33
N LYS A 94 3.51 -7.54 -8.97
CA LYS A 94 4.21 -6.71 -9.95
C LYS A 94 5.08 -5.66 -9.28
N ILE A 95 6.11 -5.21 -9.98
CA ILE A 95 7.04 -4.19 -9.48
C ILE A 95 6.30 -2.93 -9.02
N ALA A 96 5.32 -2.47 -9.79
CA ALA A 96 4.54 -1.27 -9.44
C ALA A 96 3.85 -1.40 -8.09
N ASN A 97 3.36 -2.59 -7.73
CA ASN A 97 2.77 -2.85 -6.42
C ASN A 97 3.83 -2.93 -5.33
N LYS A 98 4.94 -3.60 -5.59
CA LYS A 98 6.02 -3.73 -4.61
C LYS A 98 6.57 -2.39 -4.18
N VAL A 99 6.68 -1.44 -5.11
CA VAL A 99 7.14 -0.08 -4.79
C VAL A 99 6.26 0.56 -3.73
N TRP A 100 4.94 0.52 -3.91
CA TRP A 100 4.00 1.07 -2.92
C TRP A 100 4.03 0.29 -1.61
N CYS A 101 4.12 -1.04 -1.68
CA CYS A 101 4.21 -1.88 -0.49
C CYS A 101 5.44 -1.54 0.35
N PHE A 102 6.59 -1.38 -0.28
CA PHE A 102 7.83 -1.04 0.43
C PHE A 102 7.74 0.33 1.07
N ASP A 103 7.21 1.33 0.37
CA ASP A 103 7.01 2.67 0.93
C ASP A 103 6.07 2.66 2.13
N ILE A 104 4.97 1.91 2.04
CA ILE A 104 4.00 1.80 3.13
C ILE A 104 4.62 1.09 4.34
N LEU A 105 5.32 -0.02 4.11
CA LEU A 105 5.98 -0.76 5.19
C LEU A 105 7.04 0.11 5.88
N TYR A 106 7.75 0.93 5.12
CA TYR A 106 8.70 1.87 5.70
C TYR A 106 7.99 2.84 6.66
N LEU A 107 6.88 3.45 6.23
CA LEU A 107 6.12 4.37 7.08
C LEU A 107 5.58 3.68 8.34
N LEU A 108 5.09 2.44 8.20
CA LEU A 108 4.54 1.68 9.33
C LEU A 108 5.64 1.16 10.26
N SER A 109 6.89 1.09 9.81
CA SER A 109 8.01 0.58 10.61
C SER A 109 8.31 1.46 11.83
N GLU A 110 7.83 2.69 11.85
CA GLU A 110 7.97 3.55 13.03
C GLU A 110 7.15 3.04 14.21
N GLN A 111 6.01 2.38 13.94
CA GLN A 111 5.12 1.86 14.98
C GLN A 111 5.25 0.35 15.18
N ILE A 112 5.66 -0.38 14.14
CA ILE A 112 5.67 -1.85 14.12
C ILE A 112 7.11 -2.35 13.87
N ASP A 113 7.76 -2.86 14.89
CA ASP A 113 9.17 -3.30 14.81
C ASP A 113 9.38 -4.38 13.76
N TRP A 114 8.51 -5.38 13.69
CA TRP A 114 8.66 -6.47 12.72
C TRP A 114 8.50 -5.99 11.27
N CYS A 115 7.87 -4.84 11.04
CA CYS A 115 7.80 -4.25 9.70
C CYS A 115 9.18 -3.93 9.16
N ARG A 116 10.06 -3.44 10.01
CA ARG A 116 11.43 -3.10 9.61
C ARG A 116 12.19 -4.36 9.19
N GLU A 117 12.04 -5.44 9.94
CA GLU A 117 12.69 -6.70 9.63
C GLU A 117 12.17 -7.31 8.33
N ILE A 118 10.85 -7.36 8.17
CA ILE A 118 10.20 -7.86 6.94
C ILE A 118 10.63 -7.01 5.74
N LEU A 119 10.63 -5.69 5.87
CA LEU A 119 11.02 -4.80 4.80
C LEU A 119 12.47 -5.05 4.38
N ASN A 120 13.37 -5.20 5.35
CA ASN A 120 14.77 -5.52 5.06
C ASN A 120 14.90 -6.83 4.28
N ASP A 121 14.18 -7.88 4.71
CA ASP A 121 14.21 -9.18 4.04
C ASP A 121 13.68 -9.09 2.61
N LEU A 122 12.58 -8.36 2.42
CA LEU A 122 11.99 -8.16 1.09
C LEU A 122 12.94 -7.38 0.17
N MET A 123 13.59 -6.35 0.69
CA MET A 123 14.56 -5.57 -0.08
C MET A 123 15.77 -6.40 -0.47
N GLU A 124 16.30 -7.22 0.44
CA GLU A 124 17.42 -8.11 0.15
C GLU A 124 17.07 -9.11 -0.93
N LYS A 125 15.89 -9.71 -0.84
CA LYS A 125 15.42 -10.67 -1.84
C LYS A 125 15.33 -10.02 -3.23
N GLU A 126 14.79 -8.81 -3.33
CA GLU A 126 14.67 -8.10 -4.60
C GLU A 126 16.05 -7.73 -5.19
N MET A 127 17.04 -7.48 -4.35
CA MET A 127 18.38 -7.14 -4.81
C MET A 127 19.16 -8.32 -5.41
N LEU A 128 18.64 -9.55 -5.25
CA LEU A 128 19.21 -10.73 -5.91
C LEU A 128 18.97 -10.69 -7.43
N SER A 129 17.86 -10.09 -7.87
CA SER A 129 17.54 -9.92 -9.29
C SER A 129 16.78 -8.60 -9.45
N PRO A 130 17.48 -7.46 -9.33
CA PRO A 130 16.79 -6.18 -9.22
C PRO A 130 16.29 -5.66 -10.56
N SER A 131 15.08 -5.05 -10.54
CA SER A 131 14.62 -4.20 -11.62
C SER A 131 15.14 -2.78 -11.38
N PRO A 132 15.35 -1.95 -12.43
CA PRO A 132 15.85 -0.58 -12.24
C PRO A 132 14.97 0.26 -11.31
N GLY A 133 13.65 0.23 -11.50
CA GLY A 133 12.73 1.02 -10.69
C GLY A 133 12.72 0.63 -9.24
N LEU A 134 12.68 -0.66 -8.95
CA LEU A 134 12.65 -1.16 -7.58
C LEU A 134 14.01 -0.99 -6.89
N SER A 135 15.10 -1.21 -7.62
CA SER A 135 16.45 -0.98 -7.11
C SER A 135 16.65 0.47 -6.64
N HIS A 136 16.18 1.42 -7.44
CA HIS A 136 16.25 2.83 -7.08
C HIS A 136 15.46 3.13 -5.80
N ARG A 137 14.25 2.59 -5.69
CA ARG A 137 13.39 2.78 -4.52
C ARG A 137 14.02 2.16 -3.26
N ILE A 138 14.60 0.98 -3.39
CA ILE A 138 15.27 0.31 -2.28
C ILE A 138 16.42 1.15 -1.75
N LYS A 139 17.25 1.71 -2.63
CA LYS A 139 18.34 2.58 -2.22
C LYS A 139 17.86 3.80 -1.45
N LYS A 140 16.76 4.39 -1.91
CA LYS A 140 16.15 5.55 -1.25
C LYS A 140 15.65 5.19 0.15
N ILE A 141 14.95 4.06 0.28
CA ILE A 141 14.42 3.60 1.57
C ILE A 141 15.57 3.30 2.53
N LYS A 142 16.60 2.61 2.08
CA LYS A 142 17.78 2.30 2.92
C LYS A 142 18.45 3.57 3.43
N ALA A 143 18.57 4.59 2.59
CA ALA A 143 19.13 5.87 3.00
C ALA A 143 18.28 6.53 4.09
N LEU A 144 16.94 6.50 3.93
CA LEU A 144 16.01 7.03 4.93
C LEU A 144 16.06 6.27 6.25
N MET A 145 16.38 4.98 6.21
CA MET A 145 16.52 4.14 7.40
C MET A 145 17.91 4.25 8.04
N GLY A 146 18.80 5.03 7.45
CA GLY A 146 20.19 5.16 7.93
C GLY A 146 21.05 3.94 7.58
N GLN A 147 20.67 3.17 6.58
CA GLN A 147 21.43 2.01 6.09
C GLN A 147 22.08 2.34 4.76
N GLU A 148 23.30 1.94 4.57
CA GLU A 148 24.02 2.10 3.32
C GLU A 148 24.39 0.77 2.67
#